data_fed2ec385515fa653d36f448bcb6cf4d
#
_entry.id   fed2ec385515fa653d36f448bcb6cf4d
#
_cell.length_a   1.000
_cell.length_b   1.000
_cell.length_c   1.000
_cell.angle_alpha   90.00
_cell.angle_beta   90.00
_cell.angle_gamma   90.00
#
_symmetry.space_group_name_H-M   'P 1'
#
loop_
_entity.id
_entity.type
_entity.pdbx_description
1 polymer ?
#
loop_
_entity_poly.entity_id
_entity_poly.type
_entity_poly.pdbx_seq_one_letter_code
_entity_poly.pdbx_strand_id
1 'polypeptide(L)'
;MVLALMFAKSVVTSGGETLPRIAISGHPGSGTSTLVDGICTAKGWSSLNGGQIFRDEAKNRGMSLAEFGDLCASDFSVDKSLDEILKSNMLKSDGPEVMESRLSGWWAHLLELDCIRVWLDVSEEVRAQRVVNREGISLDEALAGNRKRSEIDLARYQEMYGLNPEDTTPYTHVIDASDLDSAGVLDNVLQILEGNE
;
A
#
# COMPACT_ATOMS: atom_id res chain seq x y z
N MET A 1 -7.87 -3.08 32.59
CA MET A 1 -9.30 -3.22 32.24
C MET A 1 -9.37 -3.13 30.72
N VAL A 2 -9.39 -4.29 30.06
CA VAL A 2 -9.29 -4.43 28.60
C VAL A 2 -10.64 -4.07 28.01
N LEU A 3 -10.70 -2.99 27.23
CA LEU A 3 -11.89 -2.60 26.49
C LEU A 3 -11.94 -3.47 25.23
N ALA A 4 -12.75 -4.54 25.29
CA ALA A 4 -13.04 -5.36 24.14
C ALA A 4 -13.85 -4.51 23.13
N LEU A 5 -13.20 -4.11 22.03
CA LEU A 5 -13.93 -3.64 20.85
C LEU A 5 -14.68 -4.83 20.26
N MET A 6 -15.99 -4.84 20.46
CA MET A 6 -16.89 -5.71 19.70
C MET A 6 -16.95 -5.17 18.28
N PHE A 7 -16.15 -5.73 17.37
CA PHE A 7 -16.30 -5.51 15.95
C PHE A 7 -17.57 -6.18 15.46
N ALA A 8 -18.40 -5.40 14.79
CA ALA A 8 -19.60 -5.89 14.13
C ALA A 8 -19.21 -6.95 13.10
N LYS A 9 -19.80 -8.12 13.20
CA LYS A 9 -19.71 -9.17 12.17
C LYS A 9 -20.10 -8.55 10.84
N SER A 10 -19.29 -8.81 9.82
CA SER A 10 -19.53 -8.39 8.45
C SER A 10 -20.97 -8.75 8.05
N VAL A 11 -21.71 -7.75 7.64
CA VAL A 11 -23.01 -7.96 6.99
C VAL A 11 -22.70 -8.53 5.61
N VAL A 12 -22.82 -9.84 5.48
CA VAL A 12 -22.86 -10.51 4.17
C VAL A 12 -24.16 -10.08 3.51
N THR A 13 -24.10 -9.09 2.63
CA THR A 13 -25.18 -8.78 1.71
C THR A 13 -25.11 -9.77 0.57
N SER A 14 -26.20 -10.51 0.38
CA SER A 14 -26.38 -11.46 -0.69
C SER A 14 -26.09 -10.82 -2.06
N GLY A 15 -25.01 -11.23 -2.73
CA GLY A 15 -24.75 -10.99 -4.15
C GLY A 15 -23.92 -9.75 -4.51
N GLY A 16 -23.32 -9.06 -3.56
CA GLY A 16 -22.34 -7.98 -3.83
C GLY A 16 -20.92 -8.42 -3.47
N GLU A 17 -19.99 -8.29 -4.40
CA GLU A 17 -18.58 -8.54 -4.14
C GLU A 17 -18.07 -7.57 -3.05
N THR A 18 -17.29 -8.12 -2.11
CA THR A 18 -16.73 -7.32 -1.01
C THR A 18 -15.65 -6.37 -1.55
N LEU A 19 -15.62 -5.13 -1.06
CA LEU A 19 -14.58 -4.17 -1.36
C LEU A 19 -13.64 -3.97 -0.14
N PRO A 20 -12.35 -3.71 -0.34
CA PRO A 20 -11.63 -3.73 -1.63
C PRO A 20 -11.48 -5.16 -2.17
N ARG A 21 -11.26 -5.28 -3.50
CA ARG A 21 -10.95 -6.58 -4.14
C ARG A 21 -9.49 -6.95 -3.96
N ILE A 22 -8.61 -5.95 -3.97
CA ILE A 22 -7.17 -6.14 -3.84
C ILE A 22 -6.52 -5.03 -3.01
N ALA A 23 -5.66 -5.44 -2.09
CA ALA A 23 -4.76 -4.57 -1.33
C ALA A 23 -3.30 -4.85 -1.75
N ILE A 24 -2.58 -3.83 -2.17
CA ILE A 24 -1.22 -3.94 -2.71
C ILE A 24 -0.25 -3.18 -1.83
N SER A 25 0.85 -3.83 -1.48
CA SER A 25 1.98 -3.22 -0.78
C SER A 25 3.32 -3.67 -1.39
N GLY A 26 4.37 -2.99 -1.05
CA GLY A 26 5.73 -3.30 -1.48
C GLY A 26 6.73 -2.25 -1.01
N HIS A 27 7.99 -2.52 -1.22
CA HIS A 27 9.08 -1.58 -0.91
C HIS A 27 9.03 -0.30 -1.75
N PRO A 28 9.69 0.79 -1.31
CA PRO A 28 9.96 1.95 -2.17
C PRO A 28 10.61 1.52 -3.49
N GLY A 29 10.05 1.96 -4.61
CA GLY A 29 10.60 1.64 -5.94
C GLY A 29 10.18 0.30 -6.52
N SER A 30 9.35 -0.52 -5.85
CA SER A 30 8.89 -1.82 -6.37
C SER A 30 7.93 -1.72 -7.56
N GLY A 31 7.33 -0.54 -7.82
CA GLY A 31 6.43 -0.34 -8.96
C GLY A 31 4.94 -0.57 -8.65
N THR A 32 4.56 -0.56 -7.36
CA THR A 32 3.16 -0.73 -6.91
C THR A 32 2.20 0.24 -7.60
N SER A 33 2.57 1.51 -7.74
CA SER A 33 1.70 2.51 -8.41
C SER A 33 1.47 2.18 -9.89
N THR A 34 2.50 1.73 -10.62
CA THR A 34 2.37 1.29 -12.01
C THR A 34 1.44 0.08 -12.13
N LEU A 35 1.55 -0.87 -11.20
CA LEU A 35 0.66 -2.03 -11.13
C LEU A 35 -0.78 -1.60 -10.87
N VAL A 36 -1.02 -0.71 -9.91
CA VAL A 36 -2.35 -0.14 -9.61
C VAL A 36 -2.97 0.49 -10.85
N ASP A 37 -2.22 1.36 -11.55
CA ASP A 37 -2.69 2.03 -12.76
C ASP A 37 -3.06 1.02 -13.86
N GLY A 38 -2.26 -0.04 -14.01
CA GLY A 38 -2.51 -1.13 -14.95
C GLY A 38 -3.80 -1.89 -14.62
N ILE A 39 -4.01 -2.29 -13.36
CA ILE A 39 -5.21 -2.98 -12.90
C ILE A 39 -6.46 -2.11 -13.13
N CYS A 40 -6.41 -0.85 -12.69
CA CYS A 40 -7.51 0.10 -12.84
C CYS A 40 -7.88 0.28 -14.32
N THR A 41 -6.87 0.35 -15.20
CA THR A 41 -7.11 0.45 -16.65
C THR A 41 -7.74 -0.82 -17.22
N ALA A 42 -7.24 -2.00 -16.83
CA ALA A 42 -7.70 -3.29 -17.37
C ALA A 42 -9.12 -3.67 -16.90
N LYS A 43 -9.43 -3.40 -15.62
CA LYS A 43 -10.71 -3.80 -15.00
C LYS A 43 -11.75 -2.66 -14.95
N GLY A 44 -11.37 -1.42 -15.22
CA GLY A 44 -12.24 -0.24 -15.08
C GLY A 44 -12.50 0.11 -13.62
N TRP A 45 -11.58 -0.25 -12.70
CA TRP A 45 -11.69 -0.08 -11.27
C TRP A 45 -11.12 1.24 -10.80
N SER A 46 -11.57 1.66 -9.62
CA SER A 46 -11.04 2.81 -8.89
C SER A 46 -9.97 2.38 -7.88
N SER A 47 -9.10 3.29 -7.51
CA SER A 47 -8.06 3.04 -6.50
C SER A 47 -7.95 4.14 -5.48
N LEU A 48 -7.43 3.79 -4.30
CA LEU A 48 -6.96 4.72 -3.30
C LEU A 48 -5.51 4.41 -2.94
N ASN A 49 -4.65 5.43 -3.06
CA ASN A 49 -3.21 5.33 -2.84
C ASN A 49 -2.81 6.16 -1.62
N GLY A 50 -2.15 5.53 -0.64
CA GLY A 50 -1.70 6.19 0.58
C GLY A 50 -0.74 7.35 0.33
N GLY A 51 0.12 7.24 -0.68
CA GLY A 51 0.99 8.34 -1.09
C GLY A 51 0.20 9.52 -1.66
N GLN A 52 -0.95 9.29 -2.30
CA GLN A 52 -1.83 10.35 -2.76
C GLN A 52 -2.53 11.04 -1.59
N ILE A 53 -3.05 10.27 -0.63
CA ILE A 53 -3.63 10.82 0.61
C ILE A 53 -2.61 11.73 1.30
N PHE A 54 -1.35 11.29 1.42
CA PHE A 54 -0.28 12.09 2.02
C PHE A 54 -0.06 13.42 1.27
N ARG A 55 0.00 13.39 -0.05
CA ARG A 55 0.16 14.60 -0.88
C ARG A 55 -1.03 15.56 -0.76
N ASP A 56 -2.23 15.02 -0.78
CA ASP A 56 -3.47 15.80 -0.69
C ASP A 56 -3.59 16.46 0.69
N GLU A 57 -3.24 15.75 1.75
CA GLU A 57 -3.28 16.30 3.11
C GLU A 57 -2.21 17.38 3.32
N ALA A 58 -0.98 17.20 2.79
CA ALA A 58 0.03 18.25 2.79
C ALA A 58 -0.48 19.51 2.09
N LYS A 59 -1.08 19.35 0.91
CA LYS A 59 -1.67 20.45 0.14
C LYS A 59 -2.81 21.13 0.89
N ASN A 60 -3.71 20.37 1.52
CA ASN A 60 -4.83 20.89 2.30
C ASN A 60 -4.35 21.76 3.48
N ARG A 61 -3.21 21.41 4.06
CA ARG A 61 -2.57 22.17 5.14
C ARG A 61 -1.69 23.32 4.64
N GLY A 62 -1.53 23.47 3.33
CA GLY A 62 -0.65 24.49 2.73
C GLY A 62 0.84 24.23 2.99
N MET A 63 1.22 22.97 3.22
CA MET A 63 2.57 22.55 3.52
C MET A 63 3.25 21.91 2.29
N SER A 64 4.57 22.06 2.19
CA SER A 64 5.37 21.23 1.29
C SER A 64 5.38 19.78 1.78
N LEU A 65 5.73 18.82 0.89
CA LEU A 65 5.83 17.40 1.27
C LEU A 65 6.90 17.15 2.34
N ALA A 66 7.97 17.94 2.34
CA ALA A 66 9.02 17.85 3.34
C ALA A 66 8.52 18.30 4.72
N GLU A 67 7.91 19.51 4.80
CA GLU A 67 7.34 20.02 6.05
C GLU A 67 6.25 19.12 6.61
N PHE A 68 5.41 18.55 5.75
CA PHE A 68 4.37 17.61 6.20
C PHE A 68 4.98 16.28 6.66
N GLY A 69 6.04 15.80 6.02
CA GLY A 69 6.81 14.64 6.45
C GLY A 69 7.44 14.85 7.83
N ASP A 70 8.04 16.02 8.08
CA ASP A 70 8.60 16.39 9.37
C ASP A 70 7.51 16.48 10.46
N LEU A 71 6.33 16.99 10.11
CA LEU A 71 5.18 17.00 11.02
C LEU A 71 4.74 15.57 11.38
N CYS A 72 4.57 14.68 10.42
CA CYS A 72 4.22 13.28 10.66
C CYS A 72 5.28 12.55 11.50
N ALA A 73 6.56 12.86 11.31
CA ALA A 73 7.64 12.28 12.10
C ALA A 73 7.65 12.78 13.55
N SER A 74 7.20 14.01 13.79
CA SER A 74 7.13 14.63 15.13
C SER A 74 5.80 14.37 15.85
N ASP A 75 4.74 14.10 15.12
CA ASP A 75 3.39 13.85 15.65
C ASP A 75 2.72 12.67 14.93
N PHE A 76 2.87 11.49 15.52
CA PHE A 76 2.25 10.27 15.00
C PHE A 76 0.71 10.29 14.95
N SER A 77 0.05 11.23 15.64
CA SER A 77 -1.40 11.35 15.53
C SER A 77 -1.82 11.81 14.13
N VAL A 78 -1.00 12.64 13.50
CA VAL A 78 -1.20 13.07 12.11
C VAL A 78 -1.05 11.90 11.15
N ASP A 79 0.05 11.14 11.28
CA ASP A 79 0.34 9.98 10.44
C ASP A 79 -0.75 8.89 10.61
N LYS A 80 -1.15 8.60 11.85
CA LYS A 80 -2.26 7.68 12.14
C LYS A 80 -3.58 8.11 11.51
N SER A 81 -3.83 9.43 11.39
CA SER A 81 -5.04 9.92 10.75
C SER A 81 -5.10 9.58 9.26
N LEU A 82 -3.95 9.51 8.58
CA LEU A 82 -3.88 9.10 7.17
C LEU A 82 -4.20 7.61 7.00
N ASP A 83 -3.70 6.76 7.91
CA ASP A 83 -4.04 5.34 7.92
C ASP A 83 -5.52 5.10 8.26
N GLU A 84 -6.13 5.92 9.11
CA GLU A 84 -7.59 5.86 9.36
C GLU A 84 -8.41 6.23 8.12
N ILE A 85 -7.93 7.14 7.27
CA ILE A 85 -8.56 7.43 5.97
C ILE A 85 -8.53 6.19 5.08
N LEU A 86 -7.38 5.48 5.01
CA LEU A 86 -7.27 4.23 4.25
C LEU A 86 -8.24 3.17 4.80
N LYS A 87 -8.17 2.87 6.08
CA LYS A 87 -9.00 1.87 6.76
C LYS A 87 -10.50 2.16 6.62
N SER A 88 -10.90 3.41 6.79
CA SER A 88 -12.30 3.80 6.63
C SER A 88 -12.81 3.62 5.20
N ASN A 89 -11.95 3.85 4.19
CA ASN A 89 -12.33 3.59 2.79
C ASN A 89 -12.37 2.10 2.47
N MET A 90 -11.52 1.27 3.08
CA MET A 90 -11.60 -0.19 2.96
C MET A 90 -12.92 -0.78 3.47
N LEU A 91 -13.56 -0.12 4.43
CA LEU A 91 -14.81 -0.58 5.05
C LEU A 91 -16.08 -0.08 4.36
N LYS A 92 -15.95 0.80 3.34
CA LYS A 92 -17.12 1.31 2.61
C LYS A 92 -17.59 0.29 1.58
N SER A 93 -18.90 0.12 1.46
CA SER A 93 -19.53 -0.72 0.44
C SER A 93 -19.39 -0.14 -0.99
N ASP A 94 -19.13 1.16 -1.10
CA ASP A 94 -18.86 1.91 -2.34
C ASP A 94 -17.41 2.42 -2.39
N GLY A 95 -16.52 1.79 -1.62
CA GLY A 95 -15.10 2.10 -1.59
C GLY A 95 -14.37 1.72 -2.89
N PRO A 96 -13.09 2.09 -3.00
CA PRO A 96 -12.29 1.72 -4.16
C PRO A 96 -11.98 0.22 -4.17
N GLU A 97 -11.91 -0.37 -5.38
CA GLU A 97 -11.59 -1.78 -5.59
C GLU A 97 -10.12 -2.08 -5.30
N VAL A 98 -9.23 -1.11 -5.53
CA VAL A 98 -7.78 -1.27 -5.37
C VAL A 98 -7.28 -0.34 -4.27
N MET A 99 -6.66 -0.92 -3.25
CA MET A 99 -6.03 -0.16 -2.16
C MET A 99 -4.51 -0.33 -2.21
N GLU A 100 -3.76 0.76 -2.17
CA GLU A 100 -2.30 0.72 -2.19
C GLU A 100 -1.70 1.59 -1.10
N SER A 101 -0.86 1.01 -0.27
CA SER A 101 0.02 1.72 0.68
C SER A 101 1.09 0.77 1.24
N ARG A 102 1.97 1.29 2.07
CA ARG A 102 2.96 0.47 2.80
C ARG A 102 2.32 -0.63 3.63
N LEU A 103 1.15 -0.38 4.20
CA LEU A 103 0.46 -1.30 5.11
C LEU A 103 -0.93 -1.73 4.59
N SER A 104 -1.27 -1.55 3.30
CA SER A 104 -2.59 -1.93 2.79
C SER A 104 -2.92 -3.40 3.05
N GLY A 105 -1.97 -4.31 2.83
CA GLY A 105 -2.15 -5.73 3.13
C GLY A 105 -2.34 -6.01 4.63
N TRP A 106 -1.60 -5.30 5.48
CA TRP A 106 -1.76 -5.36 6.93
C TRP A 106 -3.14 -4.86 7.38
N TRP A 107 -3.59 -3.71 6.85
CA TRP A 107 -4.91 -3.18 7.20
C TRP A 107 -6.02 -4.12 6.76
N ALA A 108 -5.97 -4.64 5.53
CA ALA A 108 -6.95 -5.59 5.04
C ALA A 108 -6.97 -6.88 5.89
N HIS A 109 -5.79 -7.39 6.31
CA HIS A 109 -5.68 -8.55 7.19
C HIS A 109 -6.28 -8.29 8.58
N LEU A 110 -5.90 -7.19 9.23
CA LEU A 110 -6.36 -6.84 10.58
C LEU A 110 -7.86 -6.49 10.63
N LEU A 111 -8.42 -6.01 9.52
CA LEU A 111 -9.85 -5.75 9.35
C LEU A 111 -10.62 -7.01 8.91
N GLU A 112 -9.94 -8.16 8.78
CA GLU A 112 -10.53 -9.44 8.35
C GLU A 112 -11.29 -9.36 7.03
N LEU A 113 -10.78 -8.52 6.09
CA LEU A 113 -11.41 -8.35 4.78
C LEU A 113 -11.12 -9.53 3.87
N ASP A 114 -12.17 -10.02 3.22
CA ASP A 114 -12.06 -11.07 2.21
C ASP A 114 -11.65 -10.44 0.88
N CYS A 115 -10.34 -10.23 0.72
CA CYS A 115 -9.74 -9.65 -0.48
C CYS A 115 -8.36 -10.24 -0.74
N ILE A 116 -7.90 -10.13 -1.97
CA ILE A 116 -6.53 -10.47 -2.36
C ILE A 116 -5.56 -9.47 -1.74
N ARG A 117 -4.51 -9.96 -1.08
CA ARG A 117 -3.47 -9.13 -0.47
C ARG A 117 -2.13 -9.48 -1.13
N VAL A 118 -1.61 -8.55 -1.92
CA VAL A 118 -0.38 -8.73 -2.69
C VAL A 118 0.77 -7.97 -2.06
N TRP A 119 1.87 -8.67 -1.79
CA TRP A 119 3.17 -8.07 -1.60
C TRP A 119 3.98 -8.15 -2.89
N LEU A 120 4.37 -7.00 -3.43
CA LEU A 120 5.23 -6.91 -4.61
C LEU A 120 6.69 -6.87 -4.15
N ASP A 121 7.33 -8.04 -4.22
CA ASP A 121 8.74 -8.19 -3.89
C ASP A 121 9.61 -7.87 -5.10
N VAL A 122 10.68 -7.11 -4.87
CA VAL A 122 11.63 -6.71 -5.92
C VAL A 122 12.99 -6.49 -5.29
N SER A 123 14.03 -7.03 -5.88
CA SER A 123 15.40 -6.86 -5.39
C SER A 123 15.79 -5.39 -5.26
N GLU A 124 16.68 -5.10 -4.33
CA GLU A 124 17.08 -3.72 -4.01
C GLU A 124 17.68 -3.01 -5.23
N GLU A 125 18.50 -3.72 -5.99
CA GLU A 125 19.18 -3.21 -7.17
C GLU A 125 18.18 -2.84 -8.27
N VAL A 126 17.18 -3.70 -8.51
CA VAL A 126 16.13 -3.44 -9.51
C VAL A 126 15.26 -2.26 -9.10
N ARG A 127 14.90 -2.16 -7.83
CA ARG A 127 14.15 -1.00 -7.31
C ARG A 127 14.94 0.30 -7.47
N ALA A 128 16.24 0.27 -7.15
CA ALA A 128 17.12 1.43 -7.33
C ALA A 128 17.24 1.82 -8.81
N GLN A 129 17.41 0.84 -9.72
CA GLN A 129 17.47 1.12 -11.15
C GLN A 129 16.17 1.72 -11.69
N ARG A 130 15.01 1.30 -11.18
CA ARG A 130 13.70 1.91 -11.53
C ARG A 130 13.65 3.39 -11.09
N VAL A 131 14.20 3.72 -9.91
CA VAL A 131 14.30 5.09 -9.42
C VAL A 131 15.28 5.92 -10.28
N VAL A 132 16.45 5.37 -10.62
CA VAL A 132 17.41 6.01 -11.56
C VAL A 132 16.73 6.41 -12.87
N ASN A 133 16.01 5.47 -13.47
CA ASN A 133 15.33 5.70 -14.76
C ASN A 133 14.22 6.76 -14.67
N ARG A 134 13.56 6.88 -13.52
CA ARG A 134 12.48 7.85 -13.30
C ARG A 134 12.99 9.25 -12.92
N GLU A 135 14.03 9.32 -12.09
CA GLU A 135 14.45 10.55 -11.44
C GLU A 135 15.76 11.13 -12.02
N GLY A 136 16.52 10.31 -12.80
CA GLY A 136 17.78 10.72 -13.42
C GLY A 136 18.94 10.92 -12.42
N ILE A 137 18.86 10.30 -11.24
CA ILE A 137 19.91 10.32 -10.20
C ILE A 137 20.88 9.13 -10.38
N SER A 138 21.98 9.12 -9.64
CA SER A 138 22.91 7.99 -9.65
C SER A 138 22.34 6.74 -8.95
N LEU A 139 22.89 5.57 -9.27
CA LEU A 139 22.49 4.30 -8.63
C LEU A 139 22.75 4.33 -7.12
N ASP A 140 23.89 4.87 -6.70
CA ASP A 140 24.24 4.96 -5.28
C ASP A 140 23.25 5.86 -4.50
N GLU A 141 22.85 6.99 -5.09
CA GLU A 141 21.82 7.87 -4.51
C GLU A 141 20.47 7.18 -4.42
N ALA A 142 20.08 6.41 -5.46
CA ALA A 142 18.83 5.66 -5.47
C ALA A 142 18.83 4.55 -4.41
N LEU A 143 19.93 3.78 -4.29
CA LEU A 143 20.11 2.75 -3.26
C LEU A 143 20.02 3.36 -1.87
N ALA A 144 20.82 4.41 -1.59
CA ALA A 144 20.81 5.08 -0.30
C ALA A 144 19.42 5.65 0.04
N GLY A 145 18.75 6.26 -0.93
CA GLY A 145 17.40 6.82 -0.77
C GLY A 145 16.36 5.75 -0.46
N ASN A 146 16.39 4.60 -1.14
CA ASN A 146 15.47 3.49 -0.90
C ASN A 146 15.70 2.86 0.48
N ARG A 147 16.96 2.61 0.88
CA ARG A 147 17.31 2.10 2.21
C ARG A 147 16.82 3.03 3.31
N LYS A 148 17.12 4.32 3.20
CA LYS A 148 16.68 5.32 4.18
C LYS A 148 15.16 5.35 4.33
N ARG A 149 14.40 5.24 3.23
CA ARG A 149 12.92 5.18 3.28
C ARG A 149 12.44 3.93 4.00
N SER A 150 13.01 2.75 3.69
CA SER A 150 12.65 1.50 4.36
C SER A 150 12.96 1.54 5.86
N GLU A 151 14.11 2.08 6.27
CA GLU A 151 14.48 2.24 7.67
C GLU A 151 13.51 3.17 8.43
N ILE A 152 13.15 4.30 7.82
CA ILE A 152 12.20 5.25 8.40
C ILE A 152 10.81 4.60 8.53
N ASP A 153 10.32 3.92 7.48
CA ASP A 153 9.04 3.25 7.49
C ASP A 153 9.00 2.14 8.55
N LEU A 154 10.05 1.32 8.65
CA LEU A 154 10.16 0.26 9.65
C LEU A 154 10.10 0.83 11.07
N ALA A 155 10.95 1.81 11.38
CA ALA A 155 10.99 2.43 12.72
C ALA A 155 9.63 3.05 13.09
N ARG A 156 9.03 3.77 12.16
CA ARG A 156 7.75 4.46 12.33
C ARG A 156 6.61 3.48 12.59
N TYR A 157 6.44 2.47 11.76
CA TYR A 157 5.34 1.51 11.90
C TYR A 157 5.54 0.57 13.09
N GLN A 158 6.80 0.25 13.43
CA GLN A 158 7.12 -0.48 14.65
C GLN A 158 6.71 0.31 15.89
N GLU A 159 6.99 1.62 15.94
CA GLU A 159 6.64 2.48 17.08
C GLU A 159 5.14 2.75 17.16
N MET A 160 4.48 3.04 16.02
CA MET A 160 3.05 3.35 16.00
C MET A 160 2.14 2.17 16.28
N TYR A 161 2.49 0.99 15.74
CA TYR A 161 1.59 -0.17 15.65
C TYR A 161 2.21 -1.49 16.09
N GLY A 162 3.53 -1.55 16.32
CA GLY A 162 4.24 -2.82 16.54
C GLY A 162 4.33 -3.70 15.29
N LEU A 163 4.16 -3.12 14.09
CA LEU A 163 4.16 -3.83 12.83
C LEU A 163 5.50 -3.68 12.09
N ASN A 164 5.93 -4.78 11.45
CA ASN A 164 6.98 -4.74 10.44
C ASN A 164 6.33 -4.69 9.06
N PRO A 165 6.49 -3.58 8.28
CA PRO A 165 5.89 -3.47 6.95
C PRO A 165 6.45 -4.50 5.95
N GLU A 166 7.61 -5.09 6.22
CA GLU A 166 8.27 -6.09 5.37
C GLU A 166 7.87 -7.54 5.73
N ASP A 167 7.11 -7.74 6.80
CA ASP A 167 6.57 -9.06 7.14
C ASP A 167 5.46 -9.44 6.13
N THR A 168 5.69 -10.52 5.43
CA THR A 168 4.79 -11.01 4.38
C THR A 168 3.66 -11.90 4.89
N THR A 169 3.62 -12.20 6.19
CA THR A 169 2.58 -13.06 6.81
C THR A 169 1.14 -12.65 6.51
N PRO A 170 0.76 -11.33 6.47
CA PRO A 170 -0.61 -10.92 6.19
C PRO A 170 -1.03 -11.05 4.72
N TYR A 171 -0.07 -11.28 3.80
CA TYR A 171 -0.34 -11.29 2.36
C TYR A 171 -0.78 -12.68 1.88
N THR A 172 -1.77 -12.71 0.99
CA THR A 172 -2.22 -13.94 0.33
C THR A 172 -1.29 -14.36 -0.80
N HIS A 173 -0.62 -13.39 -1.42
CA HIS A 173 0.30 -13.59 -2.54
C HIS A 173 1.54 -12.70 -2.38
N VAL A 174 2.70 -13.31 -2.54
CA VAL A 174 3.99 -12.62 -2.65
C VAL A 174 4.50 -12.85 -4.07
N ILE A 175 4.68 -11.77 -4.83
CA ILE A 175 5.08 -11.82 -6.24
C ILE A 175 6.49 -11.26 -6.35
N ASP A 176 7.45 -12.12 -6.68
CA ASP A 176 8.79 -11.67 -7.06
C ASP A 176 8.75 -11.07 -8.48
N ALA A 177 8.96 -9.77 -8.54
CA ALA A 177 8.94 -8.99 -9.78
C ALA A 177 10.32 -8.43 -10.13
N SER A 178 11.39 -9.07 -9.63
CA SER A 178 12.77 -8.66 -9.91
C SER A 178 13.11 -8.83 -11.39
N ASP A 179 12.66 -9.93 -12.00
CA ASP A 179 12.92 -10.26 -13.41
C ASP A 179 11.75 -9.98 -14.34
N LEU A 180 10.68 -9.34 -13.82
CA LEU A 180 9.48 -9.03 -14.60
C LEU A 180 9.44 -7.56 -15.00
N ASP A 181 8.99 -7.31 -16.23
CA ASP A 181 8.57 -5.97 -16.63
C ASP A 181 7.15 -5.63 -16.10
N SER A 182 6.72 -4.41 -16.31
CA SER A 182 5.41 -3.95 -15.80
C SER A 182 4.23 -4.73 -16.40
N ALA A 183 4.33 -5.18 -17.62
CA ALA A 183 3.30 -5.98 -18.28
C ALA A 183 3.22 -7.38 -17.67
N GLY A 184 4.36 -8.05 -17.47
CA GLY A 184 4.42 -9.37 -16.83
C GLY A 184 3.92 -9.36 -15.39
N VAL A 185 4.21 -8.31 -14.62
CA VAL A 185 3.66 -8.14 -13.27
C VAL A 185 2.14 -7.98 -13.31
N LEU A 186 1.64 -7.14 -14.21
CA LEU A 186 0.20 -6.94 -14.39
C LEU A 186 -0.51 -8.23 -14.78
N ASP A 187 0.01 -8.97 -15.76
CA ASP A 187 -0.57 -10.23 -16.22
C ASP A 187 -0.67 -11.25 -15.10
N ASN A 188 0.38 -11.38 -14.27
CA ASN A 188 0.35 -12.25 -13.09
C ASN A 188 -0.78 -11.88 -12.12
N VAL A 189 -0.94 -10.59 -11.82
CA VAL A 189 -1.99 -10.15 -10.87
C VAL A 189 -3.38 -10.31 -11.47
N LEU A 190 -3.57 -10.05 -12.77
CA LEU A 190 -4.87 -10.28 -13.43
C LEU A 190 -5.27 -11.75 -13.41
N GLN A 191 -4.33 -12.69 -13.60
CA GLN A 191 -4.59 -14.13 -13.46
C GLN A 191 -5.01 -14.52 -12.04
N ILE A 192 -4.36 -13.93 -11.00
CA ILE A 192 -4.75 -14.14 -9.61
C ILE A 192 -6.17 -13.63 -9.35
N LEU A 193 -6.51 -12.46 -9.89
CA LEU A 193 -7.85 -11.88 -9.76
C LEU A 193 -8.91 -12.76 -10.42
N GLU A 194 -8.66 -13.25 -11.65
CA GLU A 194 -9.58 -14.13 -12.39
C GLU A 194 -9.76 -15.50 -11.72
N GLY A 195 -8.74 -16.01 -11.04
CA GLY A 195 -8.83 -17.28 -10.30
C GLY A 195 -9.61 -17.21 -8.99
N ASN A 196 -9.96 -15.99 -8.54
CA ASN A 196 -10.72 -15.72 -7.32
C ASN A 196 -12.11 -15.10 -7.58
N GLU A 197 -12.50 -14.89 -8.84
CA GLU A 197 -13.86 -14.55 -9.27
C GLU A 197 -14.69 -15.84 -9.42
#